data_81a315ab18a442b383cd08fe2989ab6a
#
_entry.id   81a315ab18a442b383cd08fe2989ab6a
#
_cell.length_a   1.000
_cell.length_b   1.000
_cell.length_c   1.000
_cell.angle_alpha   90.00
_cell.angle_beta   90.00
_cell.angle_gamma   90.00
#
_symmetry.space_group_name_H-M   'P 1'
#
loop_
_entity.id
_entity.type
_entity.pdbx_description
1 polymer ?
#
loop_
_entity_poly.entity_id
_entity_poly.type
_entity_poly.pdbx_seq_one_letter_code
_entity_poly.pdbx_strand_id
1 'polypeptide(L)'
;MLKDRKILVIIPARGGSKKIPRKNIKFLAGKPLIAYSIEQAKQLGLIDKIIVSTEDIEIAKIAERYGVEVQMRPGELAQDNTPMIPVLQHVVKTLEQNNQFFDIVILLQPTNPFRKTKHILSTIEKIDEGFDSATTVSKLNIHPCRFLKINEKGTSIFLNDEQETLRQETNNFHVNGAVYAYKKEVLMNLQILSWQKTNNAAVEIDEKYAFDIDNPLDFEIAEYLMQQKNQIVLGEKIIEKDSPIFIIAEAGVNHNGSMEIAKKLIDVACEAKVDAIKFQTFNPDDLVTEDATMCSYQEKNIGEKDSQLSMLKKINLDYECFKELKKYCDEKKILFLSTPHTEDAIDFLNDLVPAFKIGSGDLTNLPFLKKISRIGKPMILGTGMSTIEEVKEALKTINNEGNEKVIMLHCTTNYPCSLNEVNLRAMQTMQNELECLVGYSDHTEGIRVPLIAQELGAVIIEKHFTLDKNMVGPDHKVSLEPEELKRMVELLRDNQKKIEFEKLIMGNPEKKPSNNELEIMKVVRKSIVAKKDIPKDKGIEEEDLIIKRPGTGILPGKIGEVIGKIAKRNIKANSLISHYDLF
;
A
#
# COMPACT_ATOMS: atom_id res chain seq x y z
N MET A 1 23.98 5.77 -10.77
CA MET A 1 24.61 7.10 -10.92
C MET A 1 24.31 8.04 -9.75
N LEU A 2 23.18 7.94 -9.06
CA LEU A 2 22.90 8.70 -7.81
C LEU A 2 23.81 8.29 -6.61
N LYS A 3 24.51 7.17 -6.67
CA LYS A 3 25.27 6.60 -5.53
C LYS A 3 26.42 7.46 -4.99
N ASP A 4 26.88 8.46 -5.75
CA ASP A 4 28.02 9.29 -5.36
C ASP A 4 27.67 10.75 -5.07
N ARG A 5 26.40 11.15 -5.16
CA ARG A 5 25.93 12.52 -4.91
C ARG A 5 25.22 12.62 -3.58
N LYS A 6 25.60 13.62 -2.79
CA LYS A 6 24.98 13.92 -1.50
C LYS A 6 23.76 14.82 -1.68
N ILE A 7 22.65 14.43 -1.09
CA ILE A 7 21.34 15.06 -1.24
C ILE A 7 20.89 15.68 0.08
N LEU A 8 20.62 17.00 0.04
CA LEU A 8 20.09 17.77 1.15
C LEU A 8 18.61 18.11 0.89
N VAL A 9 17.73 17.78 1.83
CA VAL A 9 16.34 18.28 1.84
C VAL A 9 16.23 19.43 2.84
N ILE A 10 15.65 20.55 2.40
CA ILE A 10 15.35 21.71 3.23
C ILE A 10 13.83 21.89 3.30
N ILE A 11 13.31 21.98 4.52
CA ILE A 11 11.90 22.22 4.81
C ILE A 11 11.79 23.56 5.54
N PRO A 12 11.49 24.66 4.83
CA PRO A 12 11.35 25.97 5.46
C PRO A 12 9.99 26.10 6.14
N ALA A 13 9.99 26.41 7.41
CA ALA A 13 8.77 26.58 8.19
C ALA A 13 8.86 27.79 9.11
N ARG A 14 8.10 28.86 8.83
CA ARG A 14 8.06 30.05 9.67
C ARG A 14 6.90 30.00 10.67
N GLY A 15 7.05 30.64 11.83
CA GLY A 15 6.02 30.76 12.86
C GLY A 15 4.92 31.77 12.50
N GLY A 16 5.27 32.84 11.76
CA GLY A 16 4.43 34.01 11.49
C GLY A 16 3.42 33.88 10.35
N SER A 17 2.67 32.79 10.24
CA SER A 17 1.64 32.63 9.19
C SER A 17 0.40 33.50 9.50
N LYS A 18 0.06 34.45 8.60
CA LYS A 18 -1.01 35.43 8.80
C LYS A 18 -2.42 34.89 8.54
N LYS A 19 -2.60 34.19 7.42
CA LYS A 19 -3.93 33.67 7.00
C LYS A 19 -4.40 32.50 7.85
N ILE A 20 -3.50 31.63 8.26
CA ILE A 20 -3.75 30.50 9.16
C ILE A 20 -2.76 30.59 10.31
N PRO A 21 -3.18 30.98 11.52
CA PRO A 21 -2.28 31.06 12.67
C PRO A 21 -1.57 29.74 12.94
N ARG A 22 -0.24 29.78 13.09
CA ARG A 22 0.59 28.61 13.38
C ARG A 22 0.50 27.49 12.31
N LYS A 23 0.25 27.85 11.04
CA LYS A 23 -0.06 26.93 9.92
C LYS A 23 0.82 25.68 9.90
N ASN A 24 2.15 25.84 9.99
CA ASN A 24 3.10 24.72 9.83
C ASN A 24 3.02 23.65 10.94
N ILE A 25 2.47 23.98 12.09
CA ILE A 25 2.28 23.05 13.23
C ILE A 25 0.82 22.82 13.58
N LYS A 26 -0.11 23.42 12.82
CA LYS A 26 -1.54 23.10 12.95
C LYS A 26 -1.76 21.65 12.55
N PHE A 27 -2.59 20.96 13.34
CA PHE A 27 -2.88 19.55 13.11
C PHE A 27 -3.80 19.38 11.90
N LEU A 28 -3.38 18.59 10.94
CA LEU A 28 -4.14 18.13 9.79
C LEU A 28 -4.26 16.61 9.89
N ALA A 29 -5.49 16.08 9.96
CA ALA A 29 -5.75 14.64 10.11
C ALA A 29 -4.85 13.96 11.18
N GLY A 30 -4.74 14.59 12.36
CA GLY A 30 -4.03 14.05 13.52
C GLY A 30 -2.51 14.26 13.58
N LYS A 31 -1.90 14.93 12.58
CA LYS A 31 -0.45 15.23 12.53
C LYS A 31 -0.20 16.72 12.30
N PRO A 32 0.87 17.33 12.86
CA PRO A 32 1.29 18.68 12.47
C PRO A 32 1.58 18.76 10.96
N LEU A 33 1.17 19.84 10.32
CA LEU A 33 1.33 20.00 8.86
C LEU A 33 2.76 19.75 8.36
N ILE A 34 3.77 20.24 9.08
CA ILE A 34 5.18 20.03 8.74
C ILE A 34 5.61 18.56 8.74
N ALA A 35 4.94 17.71 9.55
CA ALA A 35 5.28 16.30 9.69
C ALA A 35 5.15 15.55 8.37
N TYR A 36 4.17 15.90 7.52
CA TYR A 36 4.00 15.28 6.20
C TYR A 36 5.24 15.43 5.33
N SER A 37 5.84 16.62 5.27
CA SER A 37 7.07 16.86 4.49
C SER A 37 8.28 16.13 5.06
N ILE A 38 8.39 16.05 6.40
CA ILE A 38 9.46 15.33 7.07
C ILE A 38 9.37 13.82 6.79
N GLU A 39 8.19 13.23 6.96
CA GLU A 39 7.97 11.80 6.73
C GLU A 39 8.22 11.41 5.27
N GLN A 40 7.73 12.21 4.32
CA GLN A 40 7.97 12.00 2.89
C GLN A 40 9.46 12.03 2.52
N ALA A 41 10.23 12.93 3.11
CA ALA A 41 11.68 12.97 2.90
C ALA A 41 12.38 11.75 3.52
N LYS A 42 12.00 11.33 4.73
CA LYS A 42 12.57 10.17 5.43
C LYS A 42 12.28 8.84 4.73
N GLN A 43 11.13 8.70 4.07
CA GLN A 43 10.78 7.48 3.32
C GLN A 43 11.69 7.23 2.11
N LEU A 44 12.43 8.25 1.65
CA LEU A 44 13.42 8.13 0.59
C LEU A 44 14.79 7.79 1.18
N GLY A 45 15.17 6.55 1.25
CA GLY A 45 16.43 6.07 1.82
C GLY A 45 17.72 6.57 1.12
N LEU A 46 17.59 7.48 0.15
CA LEU A 46 18.69 8.11 -0.62
C LEU A 46 19.00 9.55 -0.16
N ILE A 47 18.28 10.11 0.81
CA ILE A 47 18.51 11.46 1.34
C ILE A 47 19.58 11.38 2.43
N ASP A 48 20.67 12.14 2.25
CA ASP A 48 21.77 12.17 3.23
C ASP A 48 21.45 13.05 4.43
N LYS A 49 20.69 14.14 4.22
CA LYS A 49 20.35 15.06 5.30
C LYS A 49 19.01 15.78 5.08
N ILE A 50 18.24 15.93 6.17
CA ILE A 50 16.99 16.69 6.19
C ILE A 50 17.15 17.80 7.23
N ILE A 51 16.92 19.05 6.82
CA ILE A 51 16.99 20.23 7.69
C ILE A 51 15.64 20.95 7.68
N VAL A 52 15.09 21.18 8.87
CA VAL A 52 14.00 22.16 9.04
C VAL A 52 14.61 23.51 9.33
N SER A 53 14.33 24.51 8.47
CA SER A 53 14.76 25.90 8.68
C SER A 53 13.63 26.72 9.26
N THR A 54 13.83 27.23 10.49
CA THR A 54 12.81 28.00 11.21
C THR A 54 13.42 29.05 12.12
N GLU A 55 12.68 30.08 12.47
CA GLU A 55 12.99 31.04 13.55
C GLU A 55 12.20 30.71 14.84
N ASP A 56 11.27 29.78 14.76
CA ASP A 56 10.28 29.50 15.80
C ASP A 56 10.66 28.27 16.62
N ILE A 57 10.75 28.45 17.93
CA ILE A 57 11.20 27.42 18.89
C ILE A 57 10.19 26.25 18.96
N GLU A 58 8.88 26.51 18.80
CA GLU A 58 7.87 25.45 18.87
C GLU A 58 7.92 24.57 17.62
N ILE A 59 8.09 25.16 16.43
CA ILE A 59 8.33 24.42 15.19
C ILE A 59 9.61 23.59 15.30
N ALA A 60 10.68 24.17 15.88
CA ALA A 60 11.94 23.47 16.09
C ALA A 60 11.74 22.20 16.95
N LYS A 61 11.09 22.34 18.12
CA LYS A 61 10.80 21.21 19.01
C LYS A 61 9.96 20.11 18.35
N ILE A 62 9.01 20.49 17.51
CA ILE A 62 8.20 19.51 16.76
C ILE A 62 9.08 18.79 15.75
N ALA A 63 9.87 19.49 14.95
CA ALA A 63 10.78 18.89 13.98
C ALA A 63 11.77 17.90 14.63
N GLU A 64 12.35 18.27 15.77
CA GLU A 64 13.24 17.41 16.55
C GLU A 64 12.54 16.13 17.05
N ARG A 65 11.27 16.22 17.48
CA ARG A 65 10.46 15.04 17.84
C ARG A 65 10.23 14.10 16.65
N TYR A 66 10.17 14.64 15.44
CA TYR A 66 10.13 13.86 14.22
C TYR A 66 11.51 13.39 13.76
N GLY A 67 12.57 13.62 14.57
CA GLY A 67 13.93 13.11 14.37
C GLY A 67 14.64 13.70 13.16
N VAL A 68 14.50 15.01 12.93
CA VAL A 68 15.25 15.77 11.92
C VAL A 68 15.98 16.94 12.58
N GLU A 69 17.11 17.33 11.97
CA GLU A 69 17.90 18.46 12.45
C GLU A 69 17.19 19.78 12.15
N VAL A 70 17.36 20.73 13.04
CA VAL A 70 16.82 22.09 12.92
C VAL A 70 17.94 23.09 12.78
N GLN A 71 17.81 23.97 11.82
CA GLN A 71 18.66 25.14 11.69
C GLN A 71 17.84 26.39 11.99
N MET A 72 18.17 27.03 13.12
CA MET A 72 17.57 28.31 13.48
C MET A 72 18.05 29.39 12.49
N ARG A 73 17.12 30.13 11.90
CA ARG A 73 17.43 31.20 10.94
C ARG A 73 17.21 32.58 11.55
N PRO A 74 17.93 33.60 11.08
CA PRO A 74 17.69 34.99 11.47
C PRO A 74 16.27 35.44 11.16
N GLY A 75 15.68 36.29 12.02
CA GLY A 75 14.32 36.83 11.82
C GLY A 75 14.12 37.59 10.49
N GLU A 76 15.18 38.14 9.93
CA GLU A 76 15.18 38.80 8.62
C GLU A 76 14.83 37.84 7.48
N LEU A 77 15.18 36.56 7.63
CA LEU A 77 14.85 35.48 6.70
C LEU A 77 13.48 34.81 6.98
N ALA A 78 12.72 35.34 7.92
CA ALA A 78 11.41 34.81 8.32
C ALA A 78 10.24 35.74 8.02
N GLN A 79 10.47 36.86 7.36
CA GLN A 79 9.47 37.87 7.05
C GLN A 79 8.54 37.40 5.92
N ASP A 80 7.34 38.01 5.81
CA ASP A 80 6.32 37.67 4.82
C ASP A 80 6.80 37.82 3.36
N ASN A 81 7.64 38.79 3.12
CA ASN A 81 8.20 39.14 1.79
C ASN A 81 9.58 38.53 1.53
N THR A 82 10.11 37.70 2.47
CA THR A 82 11.41 37.06 2.28
C THR A 82 11.35 36.05 1.13
N PRO A 83 12.15 36.24 0.06
CA PRO A 83 12.23 35.25 -1.02
C PRO A 83 12.78 33.91 -0.51
N MET A 84 12.40 32.82 -1.15
CA MET A 84 12.80 31.47 -0.70
C MET A 84 14.29 31.18 -0.94
N ILE A 85 14.87 31.65 -2.03
CA ILE A 85 16.28 31.37 -2.38
C ILE A 85 17.26 31.78 -1.27
N PRO A 86 17.22 32.99 -0.69
CA PRO A 86 18.07 33.36 0.44
C PRO A 86 17.95 32.42 1.65
N VAL A 87 16.75 31.88 1.91
CA VAL A 87 16.55 30.91 2.99
C VAL A 87 17.30 29.61 2.73
N LEU A 88 17.20 29.08 1.49
CA LEU A 88 17.92 27.87 1.10
C LEU A 88 19.43 28.08 1.11
N GLN A 89 19.91 29.21 0.55
CA GLN A 89 21.32 29.58 0.54
C GLN A 89 21.90 29.73 1.95
N HIS A 90 21.14 30.27 2.90
CA HIS A 90 21.54 30.38 4.31
C HIS A 90 21.78 29.00 4.91
N VAL A 91 20.86 28.03 4.67
CA VAL A 91 21.04 26.65 5.17
C VAL A 91 22.31 26.02 4.59
N VAL A 92 22.49 26.11 3.27
CA VAL A 92 23.67 25.54 2.59
C VAL A 92 24.96 26.15 3.13
N LYS A 93 25.06 27.49 3.22
CA LYS A 93 26.25 28.19 3.74
C LYS A 93 26.60 27.78 5.16
N THR A 94 25.60 27.65 6.04
CA THR A 94 25.82 27.23 7.43
C THR A 94 26.33 25.80 7.52
N LEU A 95 25.82 24.90 6.67
CA LEU A 95 26.30 23.52 6.61
C LEU A 95 27.73 23.43 6.06
N GLU A 96 28.07 24.21 5.02
CA GLU A 96 29.43 24.29 4.47
C GLU A 96 30.44 24.82 5.48
N GLN A 97 30.07 25.80 6.32
CA GLN A 97 30.89 26.30 7.43
C GLN A 97 31.20 25.20 8.46
N ASN A 98 30.31 24.21 8.57
CA ASN A 98 30.49 23.02 9.43
C ASN A 98 31.09 21.81 8.67
N ASN A 99 31.74 22.04 7.52
CA ASN A 99 32.35 21.02 6.67
C ASN A 99 31.37 19.94 6.16
N GLN A 100 30.11 20.30 5.95
CA GLN A 100 29.08 19.44 5.38
C GLN A 100 28.70 19.93 3.97
N PHE A 101 29.02 19.13 2.96
CA PHE A 101 28.85 19.49 1.56
C PHE A 101 27.82 18.57 0.90
N PHE A 102 27.00 19.15 0.02
CA PHE A 102 25.94 18.49 -0.71
C PHE A 102 25.98 18.90 -2.18
N ASP A 103 25.54 18.00 -3.06
CA ASP A 103 25.53 18.22 -4.51
C ASP A 103 24.14 18.66 -5.01
N ILE A 104 23.09 18.13 -4.39
CA ILE A 104 21.70 18.40 -4.74
C ILE A 104 20.96 18.96 -3.53
N VAL A 105 20.19 20.02 -3.75
CA VAL A 105 19.35 20.65 -2.72
C VAL A 105 17.89 20.56 -3.15
N ILE A 106 17.04 20.03 -2.28
CA ILE A 106 15.62 19.85 -2.50
C ILE A 106 14.86 20.75 -1.53
N LEU A 107 13.91 21.52 -2.05
CA LEU A 107 12.95 22.29 -1.27
C LEU A 107 11.63 21.51 -1.20
N LEU A 108 11.18 21.25 0.03
CA LEU A 108 9.84 20.71 0.31
C LEU A 108 9.07 21.70 1.17
N GLN A 109 8.05 22.35 0.59
CA GLN A 109 7.19 23.26 1.36
C GLN A 109 6.21 22.44 2.24
N PRO A 110 6.02 22.78 3.55
CA PRO A 110 5.04 22.12 4.40
C PRO A 110 3.61 22.19 3.90
N THR A 111 3.29 23.23 3.14
CA THR A 111 1.94 23.53 2.64
C THR A 111 1.41 22.55 1.59
N ASN A 112 2.25 21.63 1.10
CA ASN A 112 1.89 20.60 0.12
C ASN A 112 1.91 19.18 0.77
N PRO A 113 0.95 18.83 1.62
CA PRO A 113 0.96 17.56 2.36
C PRO A 113 0.65 16.32 1.50
N PHE A 114 0.04 16.50 0.32
CA PHE A 114 -0.40 15.41 -0.55
C PHE A 114 0.66 14.88 -1.51
N ARG A 115 1.83 15.54 -1.63
CA ARG A 115 2.90 15.06 -2.52
C ARG A 115 3.32 13.63 -2.12
N LYS A 116 3.84 12.88 -3.07
CA LYS A 116 4.32 11.51 -2.87
C LYS A 116 5.85 11.45 -3.01
N THR A 117 6.47 10.46 -2.38
CA THR A 117 7.91 10.20 -2.48
C THR A 117 8.37 10.06 -3.93
N LYS A 118 7.56 9.43 -4.81
CA LYS A 118 7.86 9.32 -6.24
C LYS A 118 8.07 10.68 -6.92
N HIS A 119 7.33 11.72 -6.52
CA HIS A 119 7.48 13.06 -7.11
C HIS A 119 8.82 13.70 -6.74
N ILE A 120 9.29 13.47 -5.50
CA ILE A 120 10.62 13.90 -5.06
C ILE A 120 11.70 13.13 -5.84
N LEU A 121 11.54 11.81 -5.95
CA LEU A 121 12.48 10.96 -6.69
C LEU A 121 12.60 11.40 -8.16
N SER A 122 11.47 11.61 -8.84
CA SER A 122 11.48 12.05 -10.24
C SER A 122 12.15 13.40 -10.46
N THR A 123 12.08 14.34 -9.49
CA THR A 123 12.85 15.60 -9.60
C THR A 123 14.35 15.38 -9.40
N ILE A 124 14.75 14.45 -8.52
CA ILE A 124 16.15 14.08 -8.32
C ILE A 124 16.72 13.42 -9.58
N GLU A 125 15.97 12.51 -10.19
CA GLU A 125 16.36 11.83 -11.43
C GLU A 125 16.65 12.84 -12.56
N LYS A 126 15.84 13.90 -12.67
CA LYS A 126 16.11 14.98 -13.66
C LYS A 126 17.44 15.69 -13.42
N ILE A 127 17.81 15.93 -12.17
CA ILE A 127 19.15 16.49 -11.86
C ILE A 127 20.26 15.53 -12.27
N ASP A 128 20.05 14.22 -12.08
CA ASP A 128 20.99 13.17 -12.49
C ASP A 128 21.12 13.04 -14.02
N GLU A 129 20.02 13.27 -14.76
CA GLU A 129 20.00 13.37 -16.23
C GLU A 129 20.78 14.59 -16.77
N GLY A 130 21.20 15.53 -15.91
CA GLY A 130 22.06 16.67 -16.28
C GLY A 130 21.38 18.04 -16.20
N PHE A 131 20.07 18.11 -15.90
CA PHE A 131 19.39 19.40 -15.71
C PHE A 131 19.97 20.14 -14.50
N ASP A 132 19.90 21.48 -14.54
CA ASP A 132 20.41 22.35 -13.47
C ASP A 132 19.43 22.48 -12.32
N SER A 133 18.14 22.40 -12.64
CA SER A 133 17.04 22.39 -11.70
C SER A 133 15.89 21.53 -12.23
N ALA A 134 15.02 21.10 -11.34
CA ALA A 134 13.77 20.41 -11.69
C ALA A 134 12.65 20.92 -10.79
N THR A 135 11.45 21.09 -11.34
CA THR A 135 10.28 21.49 -10.58
C THR A 135 9.06 20.69 -10.98
N THR A 136 8.18 20.44 -10.02
CA THR A 136 6.89 19.81 -10.31
C THR A 136 5.92 20.81 -10.93
N VAL A 137 5.18 20.32 -11.93
CA VAL A 137 4.15 21.07 -12.65
C VAL A 137 2.87 20.28 -12.72
N SER A 138 1.74 20.97 -12.82
CA SER A 138 0.43 20.38 -13.09
C SER A 138 -0.20 21.00 -14.33
N LYS A 139 -1.07 20.25 -14.97
CA LYS A 139 -1.78 20.68 -16.16
C LYS A 139 -2.65 21.90 -15.86
N LEU A 140 -2.61 22.91 -16.69
CA LEU A 140 -3.41 24.12 -16.50
C LEU A 140 -4.83 23.87 -17.04
N ASN A 141 -5.84 24.01 -16.17
CA ASN A 141 -7.24 23.84 -16.54
C ASN A 141 -7.86 25.08 -17.20
N ILE A 142 -7.15 26.21 -17.15
CA ILE A 142 -7.58 27.49 -17.72
C ILE A 142 -6.55 27.94 -18.76
N HIS A 143 -7.01 28.26 -19.98
CA HIS A 143 -6.10 28.73 -21.03
C HIS A 143 -5.43 30.04 -20.61
N PRO A 144 -4.12 30.26 -20.87
CA PRO A 144 -3.38 31.47 -20.49
C PRO A 144 -4.00 32.78 -21.02
N CYS A 145 -4.63 32.77 -22.20
CA CYS A 145 -5.33 33.92 -22.76
C CYS A 145 -6.50 34.46 -21.89
N ARG A 146 -6.96 33.66 -20.90
CA ARG A 146 -8.02 34.06 -19.96
C ARG A 146 -7.48 34.73 -18.69
N PHE A 147 -6.17 34.86 -18.53
CA PHE A 147 -5.59 35.59 -17.41
C PHE A 147 -5.61 37.07 -17.70
N LEU A 148 -6.15 37.85 -16.77
CA LEU A 148 -6.22 39.31 -16.88
C LEU A 148 -5.79 39.96 -15.57
N LYS A 149 -5.32 41.19 -15.69
CA LYS A 149 -5.04 42.08 -14.57
C LYS A 149 -6.08 43.20 -14.57
N ILE A 150 -6.59 43.55 -13.40
CA ILE A 150 -7.50 44.68 -13.23
C ILE A 150 -6.66 45.84 -12.72
N ASN A 151 -6.71 46.99 -13.44
CA ASN A 151 -6.04 48.20 -12.99
C ASN A 151 -6.89 48.96 -11.95
N GLU A 152 -6.34 50.03 -11.37
CA GLU A 152 -7.02 50.84 -10.34
C GLU A 152 -8.36 51.45 -10.79
N LYS A 153 -8.60 51.56 -12.11
CA LYS A 153 -9.85 52.06 -12.69
C LYS A 153 -10.87 50.95 -12.98
N GLY A 154 -10.56 49.69 -12.59
CA GLY A 154 -11.44 48.54 -12.87
C GLY A 154 -11.38 48.01 -14.29
N THR A 155 -10.43 48.50 -15.13
CA THR A 155 -10.26 48.02 -16.52
C THR A 155 -9.44 46.72 -16.52
N SER A 156 -9.92 45.70 -17.25
CA SER A 156 -9.20 44.42 -17.44
C SER A 156 -8.14 44.56 -18.54
N ILE A 157 -6.96 43.99 -18.27
CA ILE A 157 -5.84 43.88 -19.21
C ILE A 157 -5.46 42.41 -19.27
N PHE A 158 -5.57 41.80 -20.45
CA PHE A 158 -5.15 40.40 -20.63
C PHE A 158 -3.62 40.28 -20.50
N LEU A 159 -3.15 39.24 -19.84
CA LEU A 159 -1.71 39.04 -19.61
C LEU A 159 -1.02 38.36 -20.79
N ASN A 160 -1.79 37.73 -21.68
CA ASN A 160 -1.28 37.05 -22.87
C ASN A 160 -2.19 37.36 -24.07
N ASP A 161 -1.59 37.70 -25.22
CA ASP A 161 -2.28 38.01 -26.47
C ASP A 161 -2.48 36.78 -27.38
N GLU A 162 -2.18 35.56 -26.89
CA GLU A 162 -2.41 34.35 -27.65
C GLU A 162 -3.91 34.13 -27.92
N GLN A 163 -4.22 33.74 -29.17
CA GLN A 163 -5.60 33.39 -29.54
C GLN A 163 -6.06 32.13 -28.82
N GLU A 164 -7.33 32.11 -28.40
CA GLU A 164 -7.92 30.94 -27.73
C GLU A 164 -8.00 29.76 -28.71
N THR A 165 -7.15 28.76 -28.51
CA THR A 165 -7.26 27.44 -29.16
C THR A 165 -8.23 26.56 -28.40
N LEU A 166 -8.77 25.51 -29.04
CA LEU A 166 -9.69 24.60 -28.41
C LEU A 166 -9.06 23.98 -27.13
N ARG A 167 -9.83 23.88 -26.06
CA ARG A 167 -9.39 23.39 -24.72
C ARG A 167 -8.60 22.06 -24.75
N GLN A 168 -8.77 21.25 -25.78
CA GLN A 168 -8.15 19.93 -25.93
C GLN A 168 -6.72 19.98 -26.50
N GLU A 169 -6.25 21.11 -27.01
CA GLU A 169 -4.97 21.23 -27.73
C GLU A 169 -3.85 21.93 -26.93
N THR A 170 -4.11 22.37 -25.70
CA THR A 170 -3.12 23.10 -24.92
C THR A 170 -2.34 22.23 -23.96
N ASN A 171 -1.05 22.05 -24.22
CA ASN A 171 -0.07 21.47 -23.29
C ASN A 171 0.49 22.54 -22.35
N ASN A 172 -0.39 23.30 -21.70
CA ASN A 172 0.00 24.34 -20.76
C ASN A 172 0.07 23.77 -19.33
N PHE A 173 1.13 24.13 -18.62
CA PHE A 173 1.38 23.70 -17.25
C PHE A 173 1.64 24.93 -16.37
N HIS A 174 1.36 24.77 -15.07
CA HIS A 174 1.77 25.74 -14.06
C HIS A 174 2.67 25.05 -13.03
N VAL A 175 3.59 25.82 -12.46
CA VAL A 175 4.40 25.35 -11.34
C VAL A 175 3.51 25.23 -10.09
N ASN A 176 3.49 24.06 -9.49
CA ASN A 176 2.55 23.75 -8.41
C ASN A 176 3.16 23.78 -6.99
N GLY A 177 4.46 24.05 -6.88
CA GLY A 177 5.10 24.25 -5.58
C GLY A 177 5.40 22.98 -4.77
N ALA A 178 5.03 21.78 -5.25
CA ALA A 178 5.17 20.58 -4.46
C ALA A 178 6.63 20.17 -4.22
N VAL A 179 7.48 20.19 -5.26
CA VAL A 179 8.92 19.88 -5.15
C VAL A 179 9.74 20.79 -6.04
N TYR A 180 10.87 21.28 -5.51
CA TYR A 180 11.92 21.95 -6.27
C TYR A 180 13.25 21.26 -5.96
N ALA A 181 14.01 20.93 -6.99
CA ALA A 181 15.35 20.37 -6.87
C ALA A 181 16.36 21.23 -7.64
N TYR A 182 17.56 21.41 -7.09
CA TYR A 182 18.61 22.23 -7.67
C TYR A 182 19.96 21.53 -7.52
N LYS A 183 20.84 21.65 -8.54
CA LYS A 183 22.27 21.53 -8.28
C LYS A 183 22.67 22.62 -7.28
N LYS A 184 23.47 22.27 -6.27
CA LYS A 184 23.87 23.21 -5.21
C LYS A 184 24.57 24.46 -5.79
N GLU A 185 25.47 24.29 -6.73
CA GLU A 185 26.21 25.37 -7.39
C GLU A 185 25.29 26.34 -8.13
N VAL A 186 24.23 25.84 -8.77
CA VAL A 186 23.23 26.67 -9.44
C VAL A 186 22.42 27.45 -8.41
N LEU A 187 21.91 26.78 -7.35
CA LEU A 187 21.16 27.42 -6.26
C LEU A 187 21.94 28.59 -5.65
N MET A 188 23.24 28.42 -5.43
CA MET A 188 24.08 29.44 -4.78
C MET A 188 24.26 30.71 -5.63
N ASN A 189 24.02 30.63 -6.94
CA ASN A 189 24.11 31.74 -7.87
C ASN A 189 22.75 32.37 -8.22
N LEU A 190 21.63 31.83 -7.76
CA LEU A 190 20.30 32.37 -7.99
C LEU A 190 20.00 33.52 -7.03
N GLN A 191 19.26 34.53 -7.52
CA GLN A 191 18.72 35.65 -6.71
C GLN A 191 17.25 35.45 -6.36
N ILE A 192 16.50 34.82 -7.26
CA ILE A 192 15.07 34.54 -7.13
C ILE A 192 14.79 33.11 -7.62
N LEU A 193 13.64 32.54 -7.27
CA LEU A 193 13.13 31.28 -7.86
C LEU A 193 12.85 31.53 -9.36
N SER A 194 13.88 31.57 -10.17
CA SER A 194 13.78 31.86 -11.61
C SER A 194 14.15 30.61 -12.42
N TRP A 195 13.15 29.87 -12.82
CA TRP A 195 13.29 28.74 -13.76
C TRP A 195 13.75 29.18 -15.13
N GLN A 196 13.43 30.41 -15.51
CA GLN A 196 13.77 31.00 -16.82
C GLN A 196 15.28 31.16 -17.04
N LYS A 197 16.08 31.13 -15.97
CA LYS A 197 17.53 31.35 -16.02
C LYS A 197 18.34 30.08 -15.82
N THR A 198 17.68 28.91 -15.72
CA THR A 198 18.32 27.62 -15.52
C THR A 198 17.84 26.64 -16.59
N ASN A 199 18.65 25.61 -16.90
CA ASN A 199 18.18 24.46 -17.67
C ASN A 199 17.27 23.63 -16.76
N ASN A 200 15.99 24.01 -16.68
CA ASN A 200 15.00 23.46 -15.76
C ASN A 200 14.18 22.34 -16.39
N ALA A 201 14.11 21.19 -15.72
CA ALA A 201 13.19 20.12 -16.08
C ALA A 201 11.82 20.31 -15.41
N ALA A 202 10.75 20.08 -16.15
CA ALA A 202 9.40 19.99 -15.63
C ALA A 202 9.04 18.53 -15.33
N VAL A 203 8.56 18.26 -14.12
CA VAL A 203 8.05 16.95 -13.71
C VAL A 203 6.55 17.05 -13.53
N GLU A 204 5.80 16.46 -14.47
CA GLU A 204 4.34 16.48 -14.40
C GLU A 204 3.83 15.62 -13.25
N ILE A 205 2.94 16.20 -12.43
CA ILE A 205 2.21 15.48 -11.38
C ILE A 205 0.72 15.85 -11.44
N ASP A 206 -0.13 14.91 -11.04
CA ASP A 206 -1.58 15.14 -10.93
C ASP A 206 -1.86 16.25 -9.89
N GLU A 207 -2.78 17.15 -10.20
CA GLU A 207 -3.16 18.31 -9.38
C GLU A 207 -3.59 17.92 -7.95
N LYS A 208 -4.20 16.75 -7.78
CA LYS A 208 -4.58 16.23 -6.44
C LYS A 208 -3.40 16.05 -5.49
N TYR A 209 -2.17 15.85 -6.02
CA TYR A 209 -0.94 15.74 -5.23
C TYR A 209 -0.22 17.06 -5.03
N ALA A 210 -0.66 18.09 -5.72
CA ALA A 210 -0.07 19.44 -5.72
C ALA A 210 -0.91 20.45 -4.92
N PHE A 211 -1.90 19.99 -4.17
CA PHE A 211 -2.80 20.84 -3.40
C PHE A 211 -2.01 21.63 -2.35
N ASP A 212 -2.01 22.96 -2.49
CA ASP A 212 -1.28 23.89 -1.62
C ASP A 212 -2.24 24.54 -0.61
N ILE A 213 -1.88 24.51 0.66
CA ILE A 213 -2.70 25.06 1.75
C ILE A 213 -2.28 26.49 2.03
N ASP A 214 -3.05 27.47 1.53
CA ASP A 214 -2.73 28.89 1.68
C ASP A 214 -3.72 29.69 2.52
N ASN A 215 -4.95 29.22 2.66
CA ASN A 215 -6.01 29.90 3.39
C ASN A 215 -6.82 28.88 4.23
N PRO A 216 -7.73 29.35 5.12
CA PRO A 216 -8.53 28.44 5.97
C PRO A 216 -9.39 27.44 5.19
N LEU A 217 -9.96 27.85 4.05
CA LEU A 217 -10.77 26.94 3.21
C LEU A 217 -9.91 25.82 2.63
N ASP A 218 -8.68 26.12 2.19
CA ASP A 218 -7.75 25.09 1.69
C ASP A 218 -7.45 24.07 2.80
N PHE A 219 -7.34 24.54 4.06
CA PHE A 219 -7.09 23.66 5.20
C PHE A 219 -8.27 22.72 5.46
N GLU A 220 -9.50 23.23 5.40
CA GLU A 220 -10.73 22.44 5.54
C GLU A 220 -10.86 21.41 4.40
N ILE A 221 -10.59 21.85 3.16
CA ILE A 221 -10.58 20.94 2.00
C ILE A 221 -9.50 19.86 2.17
N ALA A 222 -8.30 20.23 2.61
CA ALA A 222 -7.22 19.27 2.87
C ALA A 222 -7.61 18.26 3.95
N GLU A 223 -8.26 18.70 5.02
CA GLU A 223 -8.73 17.82 6.10
C GLU A 223 -9.79 16.85 5.59
N TYR A 224 -10.76 17.34 4.82
CA TYR A 224 -11.76 16.50 4.16
C TYR A 224 -11.13 15.46 3.23
N LEU A 225 -10.20 15.89 2.35
CA LEU A 225 -9.50 14.98 1.43
C LEU A 225 -8.66 13.92 2.15
N MET A 226 -8.02 14.28 3.27
CA MET A 226 -7.26 13.35 4.10
C MET A 226 -8.17 12.33 4.80
N GLN A 227 -9.38 12.74 5.23
CA GLN A 227 -10.38 11.84 5.79
C GLN A 227 -10.89 10.86 4.73
N GLN A 228 -11.20 11.35 3.50
CA GLN A 228 -11.63 10.49 2.40
C GLN A 228 -10.58 9.44 1.99
N LYS A 229 -9.29 9.74 2.15
CA LYS A 229 -8.19 8.81 1.86
C LYS A 229 -8.25 7.54 2.71
N ASN A 230 -8.87 7.61 3.90
CA ASN A 230 -9.02 6.49 4.82
C ASN A 230 -10.40 5.79 4.67
N GLN A 231 -11.15 6.10 3.61
CA GLN A 231 -12.43 5.44 3.33
C GLN A 231 -12.28 4.48 2.15
N ILE A 232 -12.74 3.26 2.33
CA ILE A 232 -12.75 2.25 1.27
C ILE A 232 -14.18 1.76 1.08
N VAL A 233 -14.68 1.86 -0.15
CA VAL A 233 -16.03 1.42 -0.49
C VAL A 233 -16.01 -0.01 -0.99
N LEU A 234 -16.76 -0.89 -0.32
CA LEU A 234 -16.99 -2.28 -0.71
C LEU A 234 -18.49 -2.49 -0.95
N GLY A 235 -18.90 -2.57 -2.22
CA GLY A 235 -20.31 -2.55 -2.58
C GLY A 235 -20.96 -1.24 -2.16
N GLU A 236 -21.99 -1.31 -1.33
CA GLU A 236 -22.69 -0.14 -0.77
C GLU A 236 -22.12 0.32 0.59
N LYS A 237 -21.13 -0.39 1.14
CA LYS A 237 -20.60 -0.12 2.48
C LYS A 237 -19.32 0.69 2.42
N ILE A 238 -19.22 1.67 3.30
CA ILE A 238 -18.01 2.45 3.53
C ILE A 238 -17.28 1.83 4.73
N ILE A 239 -16.01 1.50 4.52
CA ILE A 239 -15.12 1.00 5.57
C ILE A 239 -14.14 2.13 5.92
N GLU A 240 -14.16 2.54 7.17
CA GLU A 240 -13.28 3.52 7.77
C GLU A 240 -13.06 3.18 9.24
N LYS A 241 -12.19 3.89 9.92
CA LYS A 241 -11.77 3.57 11.30
C LYS A 241 -12.92 3.42 12.29
N ASP A 242 -13.96 4.25 12.16
CA ASP A 242 -15.08 4.31 13.11
C ASP A 242 -16.40 3.77 12.53
N SER A 243 -16.34 3.11 11.34
CA SER A 243 -17.51 2.46 10.76
C SER A 243 -17.86 1.16 11.49
N PRO A 244 -19.11 0.69 11.38
CA PRO A 244 -19.46 -0.64 11.84
C PRO A 244 -18.55 -1.69 11.21
N ILE A 245 -18.09 -2.64 12.03
CA ILE A 245 -17.16 -3.71 11.59
C ILE A 245 -17.69 -4.41 10.34
N PHE A 246 -16.84 -4.61 9.33
CA PHE A 246 -17.16 -5.38 8.13
C PHE A 246 -16.77 -6.84 8.34
N ILE A 247 -17.71 -7.76 8.15
CA ILE A 247 -17.56 -9.18 8.46
C ILE A 247 -17.51 -10.00 7.18
N ILE A 248 -16.40 -10.71 6.96
CA ILE A 248 -16.21 -11.65 5.86
C ILE A 248 -16.29 -13.08 6.39
N ALA A 249 -17.30 -13.83 5.95
CA ALA A 249 -17.37 -15.26 6.17
C ALA A 249 -16.56 -15.98 5.08
N GLU A 250 -15.45 -16.59 5.47
CA GLU A 250 -14.56 -17.34 4.58
C GLU A 250 -15.08 -18.78 4.39
N ALA A 251 -15.76 -19.02 3.30
CA ALA A 251 -16.10 -20.37 2.85
C ALA A 251 -14.85 -21.11 2.35
N GLY A 252 -13.90 -20.34 1.77
CA GLY A 252 -12.65 -20.89 1.28
C GLY A 252 -12.87 -22.03 0.28
N VAL A 253 -12.40 -23.22 0.64
CA VAL A 253 -12.60 -24.46 -0.12
C VAL A 253 -13.53 -25.45 0.59
N ASN A 254 -14.24 -25.03 1.64
CA ASN A 254 -15.17 -25.89 2.41
C ASN A 254 -16.41 -26.33 1.61
N HIS A 255 -16.53 -25.93 0.36
CA HIS A 255 -17.48 -26.47 -0.60
C HIS A 255 -17.06 -27.85 -1.17
N ASN A 256 -15.82 -28.30 -0.95
CA ASN A 256 -15.30 -29.60 -1.41
C ASN A 256 -15.57 -29.90 -2.89
N GLY A 257 -15.49 -28.89 -3.79
CA GLY A 257 -15.79 -29.04 -5.21
C GLY A 257 -17.28 -29.19 -5.56
N SER A 258 -18.20 -29.00 -4.59
CA SER A 258 -19.65 -29.14 -4.79
C SER A 258 -20.35 -27.79 -4.85
N MET A 259 -21.05 -27.53 -5.97
CA MET A 259 -21.91 -26.34 -6.14
C MET A 259 -23.06 -26.30 -5.14
N GLU A 260 -23.62 -27.48 -4.80
CA GLU A 260 -24.70 -27.57 -3.81
C GLU A 260 -24.24 -27.12 -2.43
N ILE A 261 -23.06 -27.59 -2.00
CA ILE A 261 -22.48 -27.21 -0.70
C ILE A 261 -22.11 -25.71 -0.74
N ALA A 262 -21.54 -25.20 -1.84
CA ALA A 262 -21.20 -23.80 -1.98
C ALA A 262 -22.44 -22.89 -1.84
N LYS A 263 -23.58 -23.25 -2.45
CA LYS A 263 -24.85 -22.51 -2.28
C LYS A 263 -25.39 -22.59 -0.85
N LYS A 264 -25.31 -23.72 -0.19
CA LYS A 264 -25.69 -23.86 1.24
C LYS A 264 -24.83 -22.98 2.14
N LEU A 265 -23.53 -22.86 1.85
CA LEU A 265 -22.64 -21.93 2.56
C LEU A 265 -23.09 -20.47 2.35
N ILE A 266 -23.50 -20.08 1.13
CA ILE A 266 -24.07 -18.74 0.90
C ILE A 266 -25.34 -18.51 1.74
N ASP A 267 -26.24 -19.49 1.79
CA ASP A 267 -27.45 -19.38 2.60
C ASP A 267 -27.14 -19.17 4.08
N VAL A 268 -26.23 -19.96 4.65
CA VAL A 268 -25.76 -19.83 6.05
C VAL A 268 -25.12 -18.44 6.29
N ALA A 269 -24.30 -17.95 5.38
CA ALA A 269 -23.69 -16.63 5.49
C ALA A 269 -24.74 -15.50 5.50
N CYS A 270 -25.79 -15.63 4.68
CA CYS A 270 -26.93 -14.71 4.64
C CYS A 270 -27.75 -14.75 5.95
N GLU A 271 -28.04 -15.93 6.46
CA GLU A 271 -28.78 -16.11 7.72
C GLU A 271 -28.01 -15.54 8.91
N ALA A 272 -26.69 -15.68 8.91
CA ALA A 272 -25.79 -15.08 9.90
C ALA A 272 -25.65 -13.56 9.76
N LYS A 273 -26.13 -12.96 8.65
CA LYS A 273 -26.07 -11.51 8.36
C LYS A 273 -24.63 -10.97 8.29
N VAL A 274 -23.70 -11.72 7.72
CA VAL A 274 -22.37 -11.21 7.39
C VAL A 274 -22.43 -10.23 6.22
N ASP A 275 -21.37 -9.44 6.02
CA ASP A 275 -21.32 -8.44 4.95
C ASP A 275 -20.91 -9.05 3.61
N ALA A 276 -20.04 -10.04 3.66
CA ALA A 276 -19.55 -10.73 2.47
C ALA A 276 -19.30 -12.21 2.75
N ILE A 277 -19.48 -13.03 1.72
CA ILE A 277 -18.94 -14.40 1.67
C ILE A 277 -17.75 -14.44 0.75
N LYS A 278 -16.71 -15.23 1.12
CA LYS A 278 -15.48 -15.33 0.34
C LYS A 278 -15.13 -16.76 -0.02
N PHE A 279 -14.71 -16.95 -1.26
CA PHE A 279 -14.20 -18.21 -1.82
C PHE A 279 -12.73 -18.08 -2.23
N GLN A 280 -12.17 -19.13 -2.83
CA GLN A 280 -10.83 -19.16 -3.40
C GLN A 280 -10.93 -19.63 -4.85
N THR A 281 -10.31 -18.87 -5.77
CA THR A 281 -10.34 -19.16 -7.21
C THR A 281 -8.92 -19.40 -7.71
N PHE A 282 -8.68 -20.57 -8.30
CA PHE A 282 -7.38 -20.97 -8.81
C PHE A 282 -7.49 -22.04 -9.87
N ASN A 283 -6.47 -22.11 -10.73
CA ASN A 283 -6.17 -23.30 -11.51
C ASN A 283 -5.13 -24.13 -10.73
N PRO A 284 -5.43 -25.36 -10.30
CA PRO A 284 -4.50 -26.19 -9.54
C PRO A 284 -3.13 -26.38 -10.21
N ASP A 285 -3.12 -26.60 -11.53
CA ASP A 285 -1.89 -26.83 -12.29
C ASP A 285 -1.00 -25.58 -12.39
N ASP A 286 -1.55 -24.37 -12.26
CA ASP A 286 -0.80 -23.10 -12.24
C ASP A 286 -0.47 -22.61 -10.83
N LEU A 287 -1.08 -23.19 -9.79
CA LEU A 287 -0.87 -22.78 -8.40
C LEU A 287 0.34 -23.46 -7.75
N VAL A 288 0.55 -24.75 -8.04
CA VAL A 288 1.58 -25.56 -7.37
C VAL A 288 2.41 -26.35 -8.38
N THR A 289 3.65 -26.71 -8.04
CA THR A 289 4.43 -27.69 -8.77
C THR A 289 3.92 -29.10 -8.49
N GLU A 290 4.24 -30.06 -9.37
CA GLU A 290 3.80 -31.46 -9.23
C GLU A 290 4.30 -32.10 -7.93
N ASP A 291 5.52 -31.74 -7.49
CA ASP A 291 6.17 -32.29 -6.30
C ASP A 291 5.83 -31.53 -5.01
N ALA A 292 4.91 -30.53 -5.06
CA ALA A 292 4.53 -29.75 -3.91
C ALA A 292 3.83 -30.63 -2.85
N THR A 293 4.34 -30.57 -1.60
CA THR A 293 3.78 -31.32 -0.47
C THR A 293 2.65 -30.55 0.21
N MET A 294 1.72 -31.25 0.84
CA MET A 294 0.71 -30.63 1.70
C MET A 294 1.35 -30.07 2.98
N CYS A 295 0.69 -29.09 3.61
CA CYS A 295 1.02 -28.70 4.97
C CYS A 295 0.65 -29.82 5.95
N SER A 296 1.40 -29.96 7.03
CA SER A 296 1.18 -31.01 8.05
C SER A 296 -0.23 -31.00 8.65
N TYR A 297 -0.84 -29.82 8.81
CA TYR A 297 -2.22 -29.70 9.28
C TYR A 297 -3.24 -30.24 8.24
N GLN A 298 -2.98 -30.05 6.94
CA GLN A 298 -3.84 -30.54 5.86
C GLN A 298 -3.81 -32.08 5.81
N GLU A 299 -2.62 -32.68 5.86
CA GLU A 299 -2.47 -34.14 5.95
C GLU A 299 -3.25 -34.73 7.15
N LYS A 300 -3.13 -34.05 8.32
CA LYS A 300 -3.84 -34.45 9.53
C LYS A 300 -5.36 -34.30 9.42
N ASN A 301 -5.86 -33.24 8.76
CA ASN A 301 -7.28 -32.98 8.66
C ASN A 301 -7.97 -33.89 7.63
N ILE A 302 -7.30 -34.18 6.52
CA ILE A 302 -7.80 -35.03 5.45
C ILE A 302 -7.61 -36.52 5.82
N GLY A 303 -6.58 -36.85 6.60
CA GLY A 303 -6.27 -38.25 7.01
C GLY A 303 -5.53 -39.06 5.94
N GLU A 304 -5.10 -38.45 4.85
CA GLU A 304 -4.36 -39.06 3.76
C GLU A 304 -3.09 -38.27 3.44
N LYS A 305 -2.00 -38.99 3.06
CA LYS A 305 -0.81 -38.38 2.47
C LYS A 305 -0.97 -38.38 0.96
N ASP A 306 -1.10 -37.19 0.39
CA ASP A 306 -1.21 -36.97 -1.06
C ASP A 306 -0.33 -35.77 -1.47
N SER A 307 -0.16 -35.51 -2.78
CA SER A 307 0.43 -34.27 -3.23
C SER A 307 -0.54 -33.10 -3.04
N GLN A 308 -0.01 -31.89 -2.86
CA GLN A 308 -0.84 -30.69 -2.76
C GLN A 308 -1.66 -30.50 -4.06
N LEU A 309 -1.09 -30.82 -5.22
CA LEU A 309 -1.77 -30.76 -6.52
C LEU A 309 -2.98 -31.69 -6.58
N SER A 310 -2.84 -32.95 -6.15
CA SER A 310 -3.95 -33.91 -6.13
C SER A 310 -5.08 -33.46 -5.21
N MET A 311 -4.73 -32.98 -4.00
CA MET A 311 -5.71 -32.43 -3.05
C MET A 311 -6.48 -31.25 -3.67
N LEU A 312 -5.78 -30.28 -4.27
CA LEU A 312 -6.40 -29.10 -4.88
C LEU A 312 -7.34 -29.46 -6.03
N LYS A 313 -6.97 -30.43 -6.86
CA LYS A 313 -7.83 -30.93 -7.95
C LYS A 313 -9.15 -31.54 -7.45
N LYS A 314 -9.14 -32.19 -6.28
CA LYS A 314 -10.35 -32.80 -5.68
C LYS A 314 -11.35 -31.75 -5.16
N ILE A 315 -10.87 -30.59 -4.73
CA ILE A 315 -11.69 -29.53 -4.10
C ILE A 315 -11.91 -28.31 -4.99
N ASN A 316 -11.39 -28.31 -6.22
CA ASN A 316 -11.55 -27.19 -7.14
C ASN A 316 -12.98 -27.07 -7.68
N LEU A 317 -13.39 -25.85 -7.95
CA LEU A 317 -14.56 -25.52 -8.78
C LEU A 317 -14.09 -24.83 -10.07
N ASP A 318 -14.73 -25.16 -11.18
CA ASP A 318 -14.47 -24.50 -12.44
C ASP A 318 -14.89 -23.03 -12.40
N TYR A 319 -14.27 -22.18 -13.21
CA TYR A 319 -14.52 -20.75 -13.25
C TYR A 319 -15.99 -20.38 -13.52
N GLU A 320 -16.68 -21.14 -14.38
CA GLU A 320 -18.11 -20.94 -14.65
C GLU A 320 -18.96 -21.13 -13.39
N CYS A 321 -18.58 -22.01 -12.48
CA CYS A 321 -19.24 -22.16 -11.18
C CYS A 321 -19.20 -20.88 -10.36
N PHE A 322 -18.09 -20.14 -10.38
CA PHE A 322 -17.98 -18.88 -9.63
C PHE A 322 -18.88 -17.76 -10.20
N LYS A 323 -19.14 -17.74 -11.52
CA LYS A 323 -20.17 -16.85 -12.11
C LYS A 323 -21.57 -17.15 -11.58
N GLU A 324 -21.90 -18.44 -11.47
CA GLU A 324 -23.18 -18.88 -10.90
C GLU A 324 -23.28 -18.54 -9.41
N LEU A 325 -22.20 -18.76 -8.63
CA LEU A 325 -22.16 -18.38 -7.22
C LEU A 325 -22.29 -16.86 -7.03
N LYS A 326 -21.62 -16.06 -7.88
CA LYS A 326 -21.78 -14.61 -7.86
C LYS A 326 -23.23 -14.19 -8.11
N LYS A 327 -23.88 -14.76 -9.13
CA LYS A 327 -25.29 -14.51 -9.40
C LYS A 327 -26.17 -14.89 -8.22
N TYR A 328 -25.92 -16.04 -7.59
CA TYR A 328 -26.66 -16.48 -6.41
C TYR A 328 -26.46 -15.54 -5.21
N CYS A 329 -25.25 -15.04 -5.00
CA CYS A 329 -24.96 -14.02 -3.98
C CYS A 329 -25.75 -12.73 -4.26
N ASP A 330 -25.86 -12.29 -5.52
CA ASP A 330 -26.62 -11.10 -5.89
C ASP A 330 -28.11 -11.27 -5.61
N GLU A 331 -28.68 -12.42 -5.92
CA GLU A 331 -30.08 -12.76 -5.60
C GLU A 331 -30.32 -12.74 -4.09
N LYS A 332 -29.34 -13.20 -3.30
CA LYS A 332 -29.37 -13.19 -1.82
C LYS A 332 -28.96 -11.85 -1.19
N LYS A 333 -28.48 -10.88 -1.98
CA LYS A 333 -28.02 -9.56 -1.52
C LYS A 333 -26.84 -9.63 -0.54
N ILE A 334 -25.91 -10.54 -0.75
CA ILE A 334 -24.65 -10.65 -0.02
C ILE A 334 -23.49 -10.36 -0.97
N LEU A 335 -22.45 -9.67 -0.49
CA LEU A 335 -21.27 -9.41 -1.32
C LEU A 335 -20.49 -10.70 -1.58
N PHE A 336 -20.19 -10.94 -2.86
CA PHE A 336 -19.33 -12.01 -3.30
C PHE A 336 -17.88 -11.51 -3.34
N LEU A 337 -16.99 -12.23 -2.66
CA LEU A 337 -15.54 -12.04 -2.73
C LEU A 337 -14.87 -13.36 -3.11
N SER A 338 -13.71 -13.28 -3.71
CA SER A 338 -12.85 -14.45 -3.91
C SER A 338 -11.37 -14.04 -3.88
N THR A 339 -10.52 -14.96 -3.43
CA THR A 339 -9.08 -14.82 -3.45
C THR A 339 -8.55 -15.43 -4.75
N PRO A 340 -7.99 -14.65 -5.70
CA PRO A 340 -7.25 -15.21 -6.81
C PRO A 340 -5.92 -15.78 -6.29
N HIS A 341 -5.59 -17.00 -6.68
CA HIS A 341 -4.30 -17.61 -6.36
C HIS A 341 -3.42 -17.80 -7.61
N THR A 342 -3.94 -17.53 -8.80
CA THR A 342 -3.23 -17.61 -10.09
C THR A 342 -3.50 -16.36 -10.92
N GLU A 343 -2.66 -16.08 -11.91
CA GLU A 343 -2.78 -14.84 -12.70
C GLU A 343 -4.04 -14.77 -13.57
N ASP A 344 -4.45 -15.89 -14.13
CA ASP A 344 -5.69 -16.05 -14.89
C ASP A 344 -6.93 -15.82 -14.01
N ALA A 345 -6.86 -16.24 -12.72
CA ALA A 345 -7.91 -15.96 -11.75
C ALA A 345 -8.09 -14.46 -11.47
N ILE A 346 -7.02 -13.64 -11.55
CA ILE A 346 -7.14 -12.17 -11.43
C ILE A 346 -8.04 -11.64 -12.54
N ASP A 347 -7.69 -12.01 -13.79
CA ASP A 347 -8.39 -11.52 -14.98
C ASP A 347 -9.86 -11.98 -14.97
N PHE A 348 -10.10 -13.23 -14.60
CA PHE A 348 -11.44 -13.79 -14.45
C PHE A 348 -12.28 -13.09 -13.37
N LEU A 349 -11.72 -12.87 -12.19
CA LEU A 349 -12.43 -12.28 -11.06
C LEU A 349 -12.66 -10.77 -11.20
N ASN A 350 -11.94 -10.12 -12.10
CA ASN A 350 -12.03 -8.66 -12.23
C ASN A 350 -13.48 -8.16 -12.41
N ASP A 351 -14.29 -8.85 -13.21
CA ASP A 351 -15.68 -8.45 -13.45
C ASP A 351 -16.66 -8.94 -12.35
N LEU A 352 -16.22 -9.84 -11.47
CA LEU A 352 -17.10 -10.51 -10.51
C LEU A 352 -17.02 -9.91 -9.10
N VAL A 353 -15.84 -9.38 -8.69
CA VAL A 353 -15.62 -8.95 -7.31
C VAL A 353 -15.54 -7.42 -7.17
N PRO A 354 -16.08 -6.83 -6.10
CA PRO A 354 -15.93 -5.40 -5.83
C PRO A 354 -14.53 -5.04 -5.29
N ALA A 355 -13.80 -6.00 -4.74
CA ALA A 355 -12.45 -5.88 -4.19
C ALA A 355 -11.70 -7.20 -4.34
N PHE A 356 -10.37 -7.13 -4.45
CA PHE A 356 -9.53 -8.33 -4.45
C PHE A 356 -9.09 -8.68 -3.03
N LYS A 357 -9.33 -9.91 -2.60
CA LYS A 357 -8.69 -10.48 -1.41
C LYS A 357 -7.41 -11.19 -1.84
N ILE A 358 -6.32 -10.90 -1.15
CA ILE A 358 -5.01 -11.53 -1.38
C ILE A 358 -4.64 -12.36 -0.15
N GLY A 359 -4.34 -13.63 -0.37
CA GLY A 359 -3.90 -14.53 0.70
C GLY A 359 -2.49 -14.20 1.20
N SER A 360 -2.18 -14.54 2.45
CA SER A 360 -0.86 -14.29 3.06
C SER A 360 0.32 -14.87 2.27
N GLY A 361 0.12 -15.99 1.56
CA GLY A 361 1.14 -16.61 0.72
C GLY A 361 1.57 -15.76 -0.49
N ASP A 362 0.73 -14.82 -0.91
CA ASP A 362 0.98 -13.92 -2.03
C ASP A 362 1.42 -12.49 -1.60
N LEU A 363 1.57 -12.20 -0.31
CA LEU A 363 2.02 -10.89 0.17
C LEU A 363 3.40 -10.50 -0.41
N THR A 364 4.32 -11.46 -0.52
CA THR A 364 5.66 -11.26 -1.07
C THR A 364 5.75 -11.49 -2.58
N ASN A 365 4.64 -11.80 -3.23
CA ASN A 365 4.54 -11.94 -4.68
C ASN A 365 4.34 -10.56 -5.32
N LEU A 366 5.38 -9.73 -5.31
CA LEU A 366 5.31 -8.34 -5.74
C LEU A 366 4.81 -8.16 -7.19
N PRO A 367 5.19 -9.00 -8.18
CA PRO A 367 4.62 -8.91 -9.53
C PRO A 367 3.10 -9.09 -9.55
N PHE A 368 2.58 -10.06 -8.78
CA PHE A 368 1.16 -10.32 -8.64
C PHE A 368 0.42 -9.13 -8.01
N LEU A 369 1.00 -8.53 -6.95
CA LEU A 369 0.44 -7.33 -6.31
C LEU A 369 0.40 -6.15 -7.28
N LYS A 370 1.44 -5.94 -8.10
CA LYS A 370 1.46 -4.89 -9.14
C LYS A 370 0.35 -5.09 -10.16
N LYS A 371 0.16 -6.31 -10.67
CA LYS A 371 -0.90 -6.63 -11.64
C LYS A 371 -2.28 -6.26 -11.07
N ILE A 372 -2.61 -6.70 -9.86
CA ILE A 372 -3.90 -6.40 -9.21
C ILE A 372 -4.04 -4.90 -8.91
N SER A 373 -2.96 -4.26 -8.46
CA SER A 373 -2.99 -2.84 -8.11
C SER A 373 -3.38 -1.95 -9.29
N ARG A 374 -2.87 -2.26 -10.50
CA ARG A 374 -3.18 -1.51 -11.74
C ARG A 374 -4.66 -1.55 -12.12
N ILE A 375 -5.41 -2.52 -11.63
CA ILE A 375 -6.87 -2.59 -11.83
C ILE A 375 -7.59 -1.46 -11.07
N GLY A 376 -7.01 -0.95 -9.98
CA GLY A 376 -7.54 0.19 -9.22
C GLY A 376 -8.70 -0.14 -8.28
N LYS A 377 -9.09 -1.42 -8.13
CA LYS A 377 -10.07 -1.87 -7.14
C LYS A 377 -9.47 -1.94 -5.74
N PRO A 378 -10.29 -1.85 -4.67
CA PRO A 378 -9.83 -2.11 -3.32
C PRO A 378 -9.13 -3.46 -3.18
N MET A 379 -8.07 -3.49 -2.35
CA MET A 379 -7.29 -4.68 -2.08
C MET A 379 -7.30 -4.98 -0.57
N ILE A 380 -7.63 -6.21 -0.19
CA ILE A 380 -7.65 -6.71 1.20
C ILE A 380 -6.58 -7.78 1.31
N LEU A 381 -5.50 -7.54 2.06
CA LEU A 381 -4.34 -8.43 2.10
C LEU A 381 -4.18 -9.11 3.47
N GLY A 382 -4.09 -10.43 3.49
CA GLY A 382 -3.62 -11.18 4.65
C GLY A 382 -2.12 -10.99 4.85
N THR A 383 -1.68 -10.86 6.11
CA THR A 383 -0.26 -10.60 6.46
C THR A 383 0.36 -11.70 7.32
N GLY A 384 -0.20 -12.90 7.31
CA GLY A 384 0.41 -14.07 7.96
C GLY A 384 1.77 -14.39 7.37
N MET A 385 2.61 -15.09 8.13
CA MET A 385 3.97 -15.49 7.73
C MET A 385 4.91 -14.32 7.38
N SER A 386 4.58 -13.06 7.74
CA SER A 386 5.32 -11.88 7.26
C SER A 386 5.80 -10.99 8.39
N THR A 387 6.96 -10.36 8.16
CA THR A 387 7.48 -9.29 9.02
C THR A 387 6.82 -7.96 8.67
N ILE A 388 6.99 -6.94 9.54
CA ILE A 388 6.45 -5.60 9.27
C ILE A 388 7.12 -4.98 8.03
N GLU A 389 8.39 -5.28 7.77
CA GLU A 389 9.13 -4.80 6.60
C GLU A 389 8.55 -5.37 5.30
N GLU A 390 8.23 -6.68 5.27
CA GLU A 390 7.58 -7.30 4.11
C GLU A 390 6.18 -6.72 3.86
N VAL A 391 5.43 -6.42 4.93
CA VAL A 391 4.11 -5.76 4.83
C VAL A 391 4.25 -4.34 4.27
N LYS A 392 5.24 -3.57 4.74
CA LYS A 392 5.54 -2.23 4.22
C LYS A 392 5.97 -2.25 2.75
N GLU A 393 6.78 -3.24 2.36
CA GLU A 393 7.22 -3.42 0.98
C GLU A 393 6.04 -3.73 0.04
N ALA A 394 5.13 -4.61 0.47
CA ALA A 394 3.89 -4.91 -0.25
C ALA A 394 3.02 -3.66 -0.42
N LEU A 395 2.76 -2.91 0.67
CA LEU A 395 1.98 -1.68 0.64
C LEU A 395 2.63 -0.63 -0.28
N LYS A 396 3.96 -0.44 -0.16
CA LYS A 396 4.71 0.47 -1.03
C LYS A 396 4.60 0.06 -2.50
N THR A 397 4.68 -1.23 -2.79
CA THR A 397 4.55 -1.77 -4.16
C THR A 397 3.18 -1.44 -4.75
N ILE A 398 2.10 -1.64 -3.98
CA ILE A 398 0.73 -1.34 -4.39
C ILE A 398 0.55 0.17 -4.61
N ASN A 399 0.99 1.00 -3.66
CA ASN A 399 0.87 2.45 -3.73
C ASN A 399 1.66 3.05 -4.91
N ASN A 400 2.80 2.47 -5.28
CA ASN A 400 3.61 2.91 -6.42
C ASN A 400 2.89 2.72 -7.77
N GLU A 401 1.98 1.73 -7.86
CA GLU A 401 1.13 1.53 -9.04
C GLU A 401 -0.13 2.44 -9.02
N GLY A 402 -0.26 3.32 -8.01
CA GLY A 402 -1.34 4.30 -7.90
C GLY A 402 -2.60 3.85 -7.16
N ASN A 403 -2.60 2.66 -6.56
CA ASN A 403 -3.73 2.18 -5.77
C ASN A 403 -3.48 2.41 -4.26
N GLU A 404 -4.28 3.27 -3.65
CA GLU A 404 -4.21 3.58 -2.21
C GLU A 404 -5.36 2.92 -1.42
N LYS A 405 -6.24 2.16 -2.09
CA LYS A 405 -7.41 1.52 -1.48
C LYS A 405 -7.01 0.16 -0.89
N VAL A 406 -6.25 0.17 0.19
CA VAL A 406 -5.66 -1.04 0.78
C VAL A 406 -6.12 -1.22 2.22
N ILE A 407 -6.52 -2.46 2.56
CA ILE A 407 -6.78 -2.91 3.93
C ILE A 407 -5.84 -4.08 4.22
N MET A 408 -5.01 -3.96 5.26
CA MET A 408 -4.14 -5.04 5.71
C MET A 408 -4.80 -5.82 6.84
N LEU A 409 -4.85 -7.14 6.74
CA LEU A 409 -5.39 -7.99 7.80
C LEU A 409 -4.25 -8.63 8.57
N HIS A 410 -4.12 -8.31 9.87
CA HIS A 410 -3.28 -9.11 10.74
C HIS A 410 -3.84 -10.53 10.81
N CYS A 411 -3.00 -11.53 10.66
CA CYS A 411 -3.34 -12.93 10.84
C CYS A 411 -2.10 -13.76 11.17
N THR A 412 -2.33 -14.95 11.70
CA THR A 412 -1.33 -16.03 11.89
C THR A 412 -1.76 -17.21 11.05
N THR A 413 -0.92 -17.61 10.11
CA THR A 413 -1.22 -18.70 9.17
C THR A 413 -0.86 -20.05 9.81
N ASN A 414 -1.68 -20.49 10.73
CA ASN A 414 -1.64 -21.81 11.38
C ASN A 414 -3.08 -22.26 11.65
N TYR A 415 -3.44 -23.51 11.37
CA TYR A 415 -4.82 -23.99 11.34
C TYR A 415 -4.99 -25.26 12.21
N PRO A 416 -5.49 -25.16 13.48
CA PRO A 416 -5.88 -23.94 14.18
C PRO A 416 -4.67 -23.16 14.71
N CYS A 417 -4.85 -21.83 14.83
CA CYS A 417 -3.90 -20.95 15.48
C CYS A 417 -4.05 -21.06 17.00
N SER A 418 -2.96 -21.31 17.71
CA SER A 418 -2.95 -21.30 19.18
C SER A 418 -3.08 -19.87 19.71
N LEU A 419 -3.79 -19.68 20.84
CA LEU A 419 -4.05 -18.35 21.42
C LEU A 419 -2.76 -17.57 21.76
N ASN A 420 -1.67 -18.25 22.09
CA ASN A 420 -0.36 -17.64 22.36
C ASN A 420 0.40 -17.20 21.09
N GLU A 421 -0.07 -17.54 19.90
CA GLU A 421 0.52 -17.13 18.61
C GLU A 421 -0.27 -16.00 17.93
N VAL A 422 -1.44 -15.63 18.46
CA VAL A 422 -2.34 -14.61 17.89
C VAL A 422 -1.69 -13.23 17.84
N ASN A 423 -1.03 -12.80 18.91
CA ASN A 423 -0.29 -11.52 19.01
C ASN A 423 -1.08 -10.29 18.53
N LEU A 424 -2.27 -10.01 19.09
CA LEU A 424 -3.08 -8.85 18.65
C LEU A 424 -2.39 -7.50 18.83
N ARG A 425 -1.36 -7.39 19.70
CA ARG A 425 -0.53 -6.18 19.74
C ARG A 425 0.24 -5.92 18.44
N ALA A 426 0.55 -6.96 17.67
CA ALA A 426 1.14 -6.79 16.33
C ALA A 426 0.16 -6.13 15.36
N MET A 427 -1.16 -6.36 15.50
CA MET A 427 -2.18 -5.61 14.77
C MET A 427 -2.13 -4.11 15.10
N GLN A 428 -2.00 -3.75 16.39
CA GLN A 428 -1.83 -2.36 16.81
C GLN A 428 -0.54 -1.73 16.26
N THR A 429 0.56 -2.50 16.21
CA THR A 429 1.80 -2.06 15.55
C THR A 429 1.55 -1.76 14.07
N MET A 430 0.83 -2.62 13.35
CA MET A 430 0.45 -2.38 11.97
C MET A 430 -0.41 -1.11 11.83
N GLN A 431 -1.40 -0.89 12.72
CA GLN A 431 -2.23 0.33 12.72
C GLN A 431 -1.41 1.61 12.91
N ASN A 432 -0.33 1.55 13.70
CA ASN A 432 0.53 2.70 13.98
C ASN A 432 1.58 2.95 12.90
N GLU A 433 2.03 1.90 12.21
CA GLU A 433 3.17 1.97 11.28
C GLU A 433 2.77 1.98 9.80
N LEU A 434 1.53 1.58 9.48
CA LEU A 434 1.03 1.55 8.10
C LEU A 434 0.08 2.72 7.84
N GLU A 435 0.21 3.34 6.69
CA GLU A 435 -0.71 4.39 6.23
C GLU A 435 -1.93 3.78 5.49
N CYS A 436 -2.58 2.78 6.10
CA CYS A 436 -3.78 2.13 5.56
C CYS A 436 -4.67 1.61 6.69
N LEU A 437 -5.89 1.20 6.34
CA LEU A 437 -6.79 0.53 7.28
C LEU A 437 -6.26 -0.85 7.65
N VAL A 438 -6.50 -1.27 8.90
CA VAL A 438 -6.08 -2.58 9.40
C VAL A 438 -7.26 -3.34 9.98
N GLY A 439 -7.40 -4.60 9.60
CA GLY A 439 -8.36 -5.56 10.12
C GLY A 439 -7.68 -6.82 10.66
N TYR A 440 -8.47 -7.85 10.89
CA TYR A 440 -8.02 -9.13 11.42
C TYR A 440 -8.63 -10.31 10.65
N SER A 441 -7.79 -11.30 10.28
CA SER A 441 -8.21 -12.59 9.73
C SER A 441 -7.88 -13.69 10.74
N ASP A 442 -8.90 -14.38 11.24
CA ASP A 442 -8.80 -15.27 12.37
C ASP A 442 -8.76 -16.75 11.98
N HIS A 443 -7.78 -17.48 12.54
CA HIS A 443 -7.60 -18.91 12.38
C HIS A 443 -7.62 -19.68 13.73
N THR A 444 -8.05 -19.02 14.83
CA THR A 444 -8.21 -19.64 16.13
C THR A 444 -9.51 -20.45 16.21
N GLU A 445 -9.65 -21.30 17.19
CA GLU A 445 -10.94 -21.95 17.50
C GLU A 445 -11.88 -20.97 18.21
N GLY A 446 -13.18 -21.06 17.91
CA GLY A 446 -14.23 -20.23 18.50
C GLY A 446 -14.27 -18.78 18.02
N ILE A 447 -14.92 -17.92 18.79
CA ILE A 447 -15.30 -16.55 18.37
C ILE A 447 -14.64 -15.43 19.19
N ARG A 448 -13.85 -15.77 20.21
CA ARG A 448 -13.35 -14.82 21.21
C ARG A 448 -12.34 -13.82 20.63
N VAL A 449 -11.38 -14.30 19.86
CA VAL A 449 -10.32 -13.46 19.29
C VAL A 449 -10.85 -12.40 18.32
N PRO A 450 -11.78 -12.71 17.39
CA PRO A 450 -12.48 -11.72 16.57
C PRO A 450 -13.09 -10.56 17.36
N LEU A 451 -13.73 -10.86 18.50
CA LEU A 451 -14.35 -9.83 19.34
C LEU A 451 -13.31 -8.90 19.98
N ILE A 452 -12.18 -9.45 20.45
CA ILE A 452 -11.08 -8.63 20.99
C ILE A 452 -10.42 -7.79 19.88
N ALA A 453 -10.25 -8.35 18.68
CA ALA A 453 -9.66 -7.63 17.56
C ALA A 453 -10.52 -6.41 17.15
N GLN A 454 -11.85 -6.53 17.18
CA GLN A 454 -12.75 -5.41 16.95
C GLN A 454 -12.57 -4.31 17.99
N GLU A 455 -12.50 -4.64 19.28
CA GLU A 455 -12.28 -3.66 20.36
C GLU A 455 -10.90 -2.94 20.23
N LEU A 456 -9.94 -3.60 19.58
CA LEU A 456 -8.64 -3.02 19.26
C LEU A 456 -8.63 -2.23 17.94
N GLY A 457 -9.81 -2.00 17.33
CA GLY A 457 -9.99 -1.16 16.15
C GLY A 457 -9.76 -1.88 14.81
N ALA A 458 -9.94 -3.20 14.75
CA ALA A 458 -10.01 -3.90 13.47
C ALA A 458 -11.22 -3.40 12.68
N VAL A 459 -11.02 -3.00 11.41
CA VAL A 459 -12.13 -2.52 10.55
C VAL A 459 -12.80 -3.66 9.77
N ILE A 460 -12.12 -4.78 9.61
CA ILE A 460 -12.62 -6.02 9.00
C ILE A 460 -12.31 -7.18 9.94
N ILE A 461 -13.27 -8.09 10.10
CA ILE A 461 -13.05 -9.44 10.63
C ILE A 461 -13.31 -10.45 9.52
N GLU A 462 -12.34 -11.33 9.28
CA GLU A 462 -12.48 -12.49 8.40
C GLU A 462 -12.36 -13.77 9.22
N LYS A 463 -13.26 -14.72 9.00
CA LYS A 463 -13.29 -16.00 9.74
C LYS A 463 -13.78 -17.13 8.86
N HIS A 464 -13.08 -18.28 8.90
CA HIS A 464 -13.52 -19.51 8.24
C HIS A 464 -14.80 -20.05 8.87
N PHE A 465 -15.70 -20.54 8.01
CA PHE A 465 -16.91 -21.25 8.44
C PHE A 465 -17.21 -22.44 7.53
N THR A 466 -18.03 -23.36 8.03
CA THR A 466 -18.40 -24.62 7.39
C THR A 466 -19.84 -24.96 7.71
N LEU A 467 -20.40 -25.96 7.03
CA LEU A 467 -21.69 -26.55 7.40
C LEU A 467 -21.58 -27.52 8.57
N ASP A 468 -20.46 -28.27 8.66
CA ASP A 468 -20.17 -29.24 9.72
C ASP A 468 -18.65 -29.44 9.83
N LYS A 469 -18.10 -29.31 11.03
CA LYS A 469 -16.66 -29.51 11.33
C LYS A 469 -16.17 -30.92 11.07
N ASN A 470 -17.07 -31.90 11.03
CA ASN A 470 -16.75 -33.31 10.81
C ASN A 470 -16.62 -33.67 9.33
N MET A 471 -16.94 -32.77 8.41
CA MET A 471 -16.73 -33.00 6.97
C MET A 471 -15.23 -33.19 6.68
N VAL A 472 -14.93 -34.05 5.71
CA VAL A 472 -13.56 -34.28 5.24
C VAL A 472 -13.12 -33.12 4.38
N GLY A 473 -12.00 -32.50 4.71
CA GLY A 473 -11.42 -31.38 3.95
C GLY A 473 -10.35 -30.65 4.75
N PRO A 474 -9.58 -29.75 4.11
CA PRO A 474 -8.42 -29.14 4.75
C PRO A 474 -8.82 -28.19 5.90
N ASP A 475 -9.95 -27.44 5.78
CA ASP A 475 -10.23 -26.30 6.64
C ASP A 475 -11.47 -26.46 7.53
N HIS A 476 -12.26 -27.54 7.40
CA HIS A 476 -13.50 -27.72 8.17
C HIS A 476 -13.29 -27.70 9.69
N LYS A 477 -12.24 -28.37 10.19
CA LYS A 477 -12.00 -28.51 11.65
C LYS A 477 -11.75 -27.19 12.37
N VAL A 478 -11.22 -26.18 11.68
CA VAL A 478 -10.89 -24.87 12.25
C VAL A 478 -11.96 -23.82 11.98
N SER A 479 -12.98 -24.19 11.21
CA SER A 479 -14.06 -23.32 10.77
C SER A 479 -15.16 -23.22 11.83
N LEU A 480 -15.92 -22.12 11.85
CA LEU A 480 -17.11 -21.99 12.65
C LEU A 480 -18.28 -22.77 12.03
N GLU A 481 -19.08 -23.41 12.86
CA GLU A 481 -20.37 -23.94 12.44
C GLU A 481 -21.44 -22.82 12.33
N PRO A 482 -22.58 -23.06 11.67
CA PRO A 482 -23.57 -22.01 11.37
C PRO A 482 -24.02 -21.21 12.60
N GLU A 483 -24.31 -21.86 13.71
CA GLU A 483 -24.73 -21.19 14.95
C GLU A 483 -23.60 -20.40 15.61
N GLU A 484 -22.35 -20.88 15.51
CA GLU A 484 -21.19 -20.15 16.01
C GLU A 484 -20.93 -18.88 15.17
N LEU A 485 -21.06 -18.97 13.83
CA LEU A 485 -20.95 -17.83 12.93
C LEU A 485 -22.00 -16.77 13.26
N LYS A 486 -23.25 -17.19 13.36
CA LYS A 486 -24.37 -16.30 13.73
C LYS A 486 -24.11 -15.62 15.08
N ARG A 487 -23.70 -16.37 16.07
CA ARG A 487 -23.36 -15.84 17.41
C ARG A 487 -22.21 -14.85 17.37
N MET A 488 -21.17 -15.11 16.59
CA MET A 488 -20.07 -14.17 16.39
C MET A 488 -20.58 -12.85 15.80
N VAL A 489 -21.40 -12.90 14.75
CA VAL A 489 -21.93 -11.71 14.09
C VAL A 489 -22.81 -10.89 15.04
N GLU A 490 -23.70 -11.53 15.79
CA GLU A 490 -24.53 -10.87 16.80
C GLU A 490 -23.68 -10.10 17.81
N LEU A 491 -22.64 -10.75 18.35
CA LEU A 491 -21.75 -10.13 19.32
C LEU A 491 -20.88 -9.02 18.70
N LEU A 492 -20.41 -9.16 17.46
CA LEU A 492 -19.69 -8.11 16.75
C LEU A 492 -20.57 -6.89 16.45
N ARG A 493 -21.87 -7.05 16.33
CA ARG A 493 -22.85 -5.95 16.12
C ARG A 493 -23.36 -5.35 17.44
N ASP A 494 -23.08 -5.96 18.58
CA ASP A 494 -23.48 -5.45 19.89
C ASP A 494 -22.48 -4.42 20.40
N ASN A 495 -22.87 -3.15 20.41
CA ASN A 495 -22.07 -2.02 20.89
C ASN A 495 -21.98 -1.93 22.44
N GLN A 496 -22.74 -2.74 23.18
CA GLN A 496 -22.75 -2.72 24.65
C GLN A 496 -21.94 -3.86 25.28
N LYS A 497 -21.36 -4.74 24.45
CA LYS A 497 -20.53 -5.85 24.96
C LYS A 497 -19.32 -5.33 25.73
N LYS A 498 -19.01 -6.03 26.83
CA LYS A 498 -17.77 -5.83 27.58
C LYS A 498 -16.87 -7.02 27.33
N ILE A 499 -15.66 -6.78 26.84
CA ILE A 499 -14.68 -7.81 26.53
C ILE A 499 -13.43 -7.60 27.40
N GLU A 500 -13.00 -8.65 28.06
CA GLU A 500 -11.73 -8.65 28.79
C GLU A 500 -10.58 -9.03 27.86
N PHE A 501 -9.53 -8.23 27.90
CA PHE A 501 -8.31 -8.49 27.14
C PHE A 501 -7.44 -9.52 27.83
N GLU A 502 -7.24 -10.66 27.21
CA GLU A 502 -6.36 -11.69 27.73
C GLU A 502 -4.91 -11.41 27.33
N LYS A 503 -4.03 -11.43 28.35
CA LYS A 503 -2.58 -11.25 28.13
C LYS A 503 -2.01 -12.22 27.11
N LEU A 504 -2.52 -13.44 27.07
CA LEU A 504 -2.11 -14.49 26.13
C LEU A 504 -2.42 -14.11 24.68
N ILE A 505 -3.64 -13.65 24.40
CA ILE A 505 -4.12 -13.25 23.06
C ILE A 505 -3.44 -11.95 22.61
N MET A 506 -3.21 -11.02 23.53
CA MET A 506 -2.51 -9.77 23.25
C MET A 506 -1.07 -9.98 22.79
N GLY A 507 -0.34 -10.92 23.38
CA GLY A 507 0.98 -11.37 22.98
C GLY A 507 2.02 -10.27 22.76
N ASN A 508 2.90 -10.47 21.77
CA ASN A 508 4.01 -9.59 21.42
C ASN A 508 3.57 -8.51 20.39
N PRO A 509 4.01 -7.25 20.52
CA PRO A 509 3.75 -6.20 19.53
C PRO A 509 4.54 -6.37 18.21
N GLU A 510 5.61 -7.16 18.19
CA GLU A 510 6.44 -7.37 17.02
C GLU A 510 5.67 -8.17 15.95
N LYS A 511 5.53 -7.61 14.75
CA LYS A 511 4.94 -8.31 13.60
C LYS A 511 6.02 -9.15 12.93
N LYS A 512 5.98 -10.45 13.20
CA LYS A 512 6.87 -11.46 12.61
C LYS A 512 6.18 -12.82 12.54
N PRO A 513 6.66 -13.74 11.68
CA PRO A 513 6.17 -15.11 11.65
C PRO A 513 6.35 -15.83 12.99
N SER A 514 5.36 -16.63 13.39
CA SER A 514 5.52 -17.59 14.48
C SER A 514 6.40 -18.78 14.06
N ASN A 515 6.88 -19.58 15.02
CA ASN A 515 7.69 -20.76 14.69
C ASN A 515 6.93 -21.77 13.80
N ASN A 516 5.63 -21.92 14.01
CA ASN A 516 4.79 -22.80 13.19
C ASN A 516 4.62 -22.24 11.77
N GLU A 517 4.52 -20.92 11.62
CA GLU A 517 4.42 -20.30 10.30
C GLU A 517 5.71 -20.46 9.47
N LEU A 518 6.89 -20.58 10.07
CA LEU A 518 8.14 -20.77 9.33
C LEU A 518 8.16 -22.03 8.46
N GLU A 519 7.53 -23.12 8.93
CA GLU A 519 7.39 -24.34 8.12
C GLU A 519 6.31 -24.17 7.05
N ILE A 520 5.19 -23.53 7.38
CA ILE A 520 4.09 -23.26 6.45
C ILE A 520 4.53 -22.34 5.32
N MET A 521 5.39 -21.35 5.59
CA MET A 521 5.99 -20.47 4.59
C MET A 521 6.66 -21.24 3.45
N LYS A 522 7.37 -22.31 3.75
CA LYS A 522 8.07 -23.12 2.74
C LYS A 522 7.09 -23.76 1.75
N VAL A 523 5.88 -24.09 2.20
CA VAL A 523 4.85 -24.76 1.40
C VAL A 523 3.94 -23.75 0.68
N VAL A 524 3.53 -22.68 1.38
CA VAL A 524 2.44 -21.79 0.94
C VAL A 524 2.93 -20.57 0.16
N ARG A 525 4.12 -20.03 0.47
CA ARG A 525 4.73 -18.98 -0.34
C ARG A 525 5.09 -19.51 -1.73
N LYS A 526 5.34 -18.61 -2.64
CA LYS A 526 5.62 -18.94 -4.05
C LYS A 526 7.07 -18.64 -4.42
N SER A 527 7.52 -19.29 -5.48
CA SER A 527 8.84 -19.11 -6.10
C SER A 527 8.71 -18.98 -7.60
N ILE A 528 9.79 -18.54 -8.24
CA ILE A 528 9.93 -18.54 -9.69
C ILE A 528 10.17 -19.97 -10.19
N VAL A 529 9.37 -20.40 -11.15
CA VAL A 529 9.34 -21.76 -11.72
C VAL A 529 9.48 -21.65 -13.23
N ALA A 530 10.14 -22.61 -13.85
CA ALA A 530 10.18 -22.72 -15.31
C ALA A 530 8.79 -23.12 -15.86
N LYS A 531 8.21 -22.30 -16.70
CA LYS A 531 6.90 -22.54 -17.33
C LYS A 531 6.99 -23.60 -18.44
N LYS A 532 8.12 -23.67 -19.11
CA LYS A 532 8.47 -24.59 -20.20
C LYS A 532 9.92 -25.07 -20.04
N ASP A 533 10.33 -26.07 -20.79
CA ASP A 533 11.73 -26.52 -20.81
C ASP A 533 12.65 -25.38 -21.27
N ILE A 534 13.69 -25.07 -20.48
CA ILE A 534 14.68 -24.05 -20.80
C ILE A 534 16.00 -24.77 -21.08
N PRO A 535 16.49 -24.77 -22.35
CA PRO A 535 17.76 -25.38 -22.69
C PRO A 535 18.94 -24.68 -22.04
N LYS A 536 20.02 -25.43 -21.81
CA LYS A 536 21.31 -24.85 -21.42
C LYS A 536 21.74 -23.78 -22.44
N ASP A 537 22.40 -22.75 -21.94
CA ASP A 537 22.91 -21.59 -22.70
C ASP A 537 21.83 -20.69 -23.34
N LYS A 538 20.53 -20.94 -23.05
CA LYS A 538 19.42 -20.05 -23.42
C LYS A 538 19.35 -18.86 -22.46
N GLY A 539 19.12 -17.65 -23.01
CA GLY A 539 18.70 -16.48 -22.22
C GLY A 539 17.27 -16.67 -21.73
N ILE A 540 17.03 -16.44 -20.44
CA ILE A 540 15.71 -16.60 -19.81
C ILE A 540 14.88 -15.37 -20.08
N GLU A 541 13.69 -15.56 -20.66
CA GLU A 541 12.69 -14.54 -20.94
C GLU A 541 11.53 -14.62 -19.95
N GLU A 542 10.70 -13.57 -19.86
CA GLU A 542 9.56 -13.53 -18.95
C GLU A 542 8.54 -14.66 -19.26
N GLU A 543 8.32 -14.97 -20.54
CA GLU A 543 7.42 -16.04 -20.96
C GLU A 543 7.93 -17.46 -20.64
N ASP A 544 9.19 -17.60 -20.25
CA ASP A 544 9.75 -18.87 -19.77
C ASP A 544 9.40 -19.15 -18.30
N LEU A 545 8.82 -18.16 -17.61
CA LEU A 545 8.65 -18.16 -16.15
C LEU A 545 7.18 -18.20 -15.75
N ILE A 546 6.92 -18.82 -14.60
CA ILE A 546 5.63 -18.78 -13.88
C ILE A 546 5.92 -18.75 -12.39
N ILE A 547 4.98 -18.22 -11.60
CA ILE A 547 5.10 -18.13 -10.13
C ILE A 547 4.17 -19.14 -9.47
N LYS A 548 4.74 -20.18 -8.83
CA LYS A 548 4.01 -21.27 -8.17
C LYS A 548 4.54 -21.57 -6.77
N ARG A 549 3.77 -22.32 -5.98
CA ARG A 549 4.25 -23.00 -4.76
C ARG A 549 5.18 -24.16 -5.14
N PRO A 550 6.15 -24.51 -4.28
CA PRO A 550 6.43 -24.03 -2.93
C PRO A 550 7.33 -22.78 -2.89
N GLY A 551 7.47 -22.20 -1.66
CA GLY A 551 8.27 -20.99 -1.39
C GLY A 551 9.75 -21.28 -1.09
N THR A 552 10.34 -22.32 -1.66
CA THR A 552 11.73 -22.75 -1.39
C THR A 552 12.73 -22.35 -2.47
N GLY A 553 12.28 -21.73 -3.56
CA GLY A 553 13.11 -21.22 -4.66
C GLY A 553 13.38 -19.71 -4.57
N ILE A 554 13.71 -19.10 -5.70
CA ILE A 554 13.90 -17.64 -5.81
C ILE A 554 12.55 -16.94 -5.60
N LEU A 555 12.52 -15.94 -4.73
CA LEU A 555 11.30 -15.18 -4.42
C LEU A 555 10.77 -14.44 -5.66
N PRO A 556 9.44 -14.35 -5.85
CA PRO A 556 8.82 -13.66 -6.98
C PRO A 556 9.27 -12.20 -7.17
N GLY A 557 9.50 -11.47 -6.06
CA GLY A 557 9.99 -10.09 -6.10
C GLY A 557 11.36 -9.91 -6.78
N LYS A 558 12.11 -11.01 -6.94
CA LYS A 558 13.43 -11.05 -7.59
C LYS A 558 13.38 -11.48 -9.07
N ILE A 559 12.21 -11.51 -9.68
CA ILE A 559 12.05 -11.96 -11.07
C ILE A 559 12.95 -11.17 -12.05
N GLY A 560 13.17 -9.89 -11.81
CA GLY A 560 14.09 -9.05 -12.59
C GLY A 560 15.58 -9.46 -12.47
N GLU A 561 15.97 -10.23 -11.44
CA GLU A 561 17.32 -10.80 -11.32
C GLU A 561 17.48 -12.09 -12.13
N VAL A 562 16.37 -12.71 -12.58
CA VAL A 562 16.34 -13.96 -13.34
C VAL A 562 16.20 -13.70 -14.85
N ILE A 563 15.33 -12.75 -15.22
CA ILE A 563 15.12 -12.36 -16.62
C ILE A 563 16.44 -11.81 -17.20
N GLY A 564 16.79 -12.29 -18.40
CA GLY A 564 18.04 -11.94 -19.12
C GLY A 564 19.27 -12.73 -18.65
N LYS A 565 19.16 -13.56 -17.62
CA LYS A 565 20.23 -14.50 -17.24
C LYS A 565 20.29 -15.67 -18.20
N ILE A 566 21.46 -16.31 -18.27
CA ILE A 566 21.68 -17.48 -19.14
C ILE A 566 21.58 -18.75 -18.28
N ALA A 567 20.84 -19.74 -18.76
CA ALA A 567 20.73 -21.03 -18.09
C ALA A 567 22.04 -21.83 -18.16
N LYS A 568 22.59 -22.21 -16.99
CA LYS A 568 23.82 -23.03 -16.89
C LYS A 568 23.62 -24.49 -17.28
N ARG A 569 22.38 -24.98 -17.18
CA ARG A 569 21.99 -26.35 -17.47
C ARG A 569 20.57 -26.38 -18.05
N ASN A 570 20.15 -27.53 -18.56
CA ASN A 570 18.75 -27.72 -18.93
C ASN A 570 17.88 -27.64 -17.69
N ILE A 571 16.85 -26.79 -17.70
CA ILE A 571 15.85 -26.65 -16.65
C ILE A 571 14.52 -27.20 -17.20
N LYS A 572 13.96 -28.20 -16.53
CA LYS A 572 12.69 -28.80 -16.97
C LYS A 572 11.51 -27.88 -16.63
N ALA A 573 10.47 -27.93 -17.45
CA ALA A 573 9.19 -27.32 -17.12
C ALA A 573 8.72 -27.76 -15.72
N ASN A 574 8.00 -26.87 -15.06
CA ASN A 574 7.45 -27.08 -13.70
C ASN A 574 8.49 -27.29 -12.58
N SER A 575 9.78 -26.98 -12.83
CA SER A 575 10.86 -27.03 -11.85
C SER A 575 11.17 -25.65 -11.28
N LEU A 576 11.47 -25.57 -9.97
CA LEU A 576 11.96 -24.36 -9.30
C LEU A 576 13.26 -23.89 -9.96
N ILE A 577 13.37 -22.58 -10.20
CA ILE A 577 14.61 -21.97 -10.62
C ILE A 577 15.43 -21.57 -9.39
N SER A 578 16.71 -21.92 -9.38
CA SER A 578 17.67 -21.58 -8.32
C SER A 578 18.84 -20.74 -8.87
N HIS A 579 19.56 -20.06 -7.98
CA HIS A 579 20.77 -19.33 -8.36
C HIS A 579 21.85 -20.22 -8.97
N TYR A 580 21.85 -21.53 -8.69
CA TYR A 580 22.77 -22.50 -9.28
C TYR A 580 22.46 -22.79 -10.76
N ASP A 581 21.25 -22.50 -11.22
CA ASP A 581 20.81 -22.68 -12.59
C ASP A 581 21.22 -21.53 -13.51
N LEU A 582 21.73 -20.41 -12.97
CA LEU A 582 21.94 -19.12 -13.64
C LEU A 582 23.41 -18.71 -13.66
N PHE A 583 23.85 -18.06 -14.78
CA PHE A 583 25.13 -17.39 -14.86
C PHE A 583 25.09 -15.98 -14.30
#